data_0c3eec90839cc63879beb1687e4b80fe
#
_entry.id   0c3eec90839cc63879beb1687e4b80fe
#
_cell.length_a   1.000
_cell.length_b   1.000
_cell.length_c   1.000
_cell.angle_alpha   90.00
_cell.angle_beta   90.00
_cell.angle_gamma   90.00
#
_symmetry.space_group_name_H-M   'P 1'
#
loop_
_entity.id
_entity.type
_entity.pdbx_description
1 polymer ?
#
loop_
_entity_poly.entity_id
_entity_poly.type
_entity_poly.pdbx_seq_one_letter_code
_entity_poly.pdbx_strand_id
1 'polypeptide(L)'
;MSTIWTNHSNLPEFPKLEKDLRTSVLIIGGGMTGLLCAYFLQQAGVDYCLLEKNTICSGITAGTTAKITSQHGLIYSRLLNWEGMEKAQEYFRANEAAVKRFKDIGWMIDCGMKEEDAYVYATENTVKLEKELRALERIRAGAGNVRLPQPELVGALNLPIDTVGAIRFPGQAQFHPLQFAAAIAKNLRIYEHSGVREMTEYFALTEHGSVAAEKIIVATHFPFINTKGSYFLKMYQQRAYVLALANAPLVTGMYIDENKRGISFREAEGLLLVGGESHRTGKCENGMERLKERVKQFAPESAIVAEWGNQDCMSLDGMPYIGRYSSSTPDLFVATGYNKWGMTGSMLAAMILSDLVQEKENEFAEIFSPSRNIVKPQLAVNIFEAMRGILIPKGSRRCTHMGCTLQWNRGDGTWECPCHGSRFDECGELLDNPAENRLRKK
;
A
#
# COMPACT_ATOMS: atom_id res chain seq x y z
N MET A 1 12.74 -4.58 9.88
CA MET A 1 12.09 -3.31 10.32
C MET A 1 11.50 -3.58 11.68
N SER A 2 11.83 -2.81 12.70
CA SER A 2 11.24 -2.96 14.04
C SER A 2 10.08 -1.95 14.15
N THR A 3 8.88 -2.42 14.34
CA THR A 3 7.65 -1.62 14.53
C THR A 3 6.93 -2.12 15.78
N ILE A 4 5.91 -1.41 16.25
CA ILE A 4 5.12 -1.90 17.39
C ILE A 4 4.49 -3.27 17.11
N TRP A 5 4.16 -3.56 15.86
CA TRP A 5 3.52 -4.81 15.45
C TRP A 5 4.43 -6.03 15.56
N THR A 6 5.75 -5.85 15.42
CA THR A 6 6.72 -6.97 15.42
C THR A 6 7.00 -7.52 16.81
N ASN A 7 6.73 -6.75 17.87
CA ASN A 7 7.05 -7.14 19.24
C ASN A 7 6.08 -8.19 19.82
N HIS A 8 4.87 -8.31 19.27
CA HIS A 8 3.77 -9.13 19.80
C HIS A 8 3.14 -10.04 18.73
N SER A 9 3.84 -10.30 17.62
CA SER A 9 3.33 -11.16 16.55
C SER A 9 4.07 -12.49 16.50
N ASN A 10 3.34 -13.58 16.70
CA ASN A 10 3.83 -14.94 16.43
C ASN A 10 3.41 -15.34 15.02
N LEU A 11 4.09 -14.79 14.00
CA LEU A 11 3.90 -15.25 12.63
C LEU A 11 4.36 -16.70 12.50
N PRO A 12 3.60 -17.58 11.84
CA PRO A 12 4.06 -18.93 11.55
C PRO A 12 5.27 -18.89 10.61
N GLU A 13 6.18 -19.85 10.79
CA GLU A 13 7.31 -20.07 9.88
C GLU A 13 6.93 -21.07 8.79
N PHE A 14 7.42 -20.85 7.58
CA PHE A 14 7.14 -21.71 6.44
C PHE A 14 8.42 -22.27 5.83
N PRO A 15 8.36 -23.47 5.25
CA PRO A 15 9.52 -24.10 4.64
C PRO A 15 9.99 -23.30 3.42
N LYS A 16 11.26 -23.47 3.07
CA LYS A 16 11.84 -23.04 1.81
C LYS A 16 11.41 -23.94 0.67
N LEU A 17 11.30 -23.42 -0.54
CA LEU A 17 11.10 -24.24 -1.72
C LEU A 17 12.42 -24.94 -2.07
N GLU A 18 12.45 -26.26 -2.00
CA GLU A 18 13.65 -27.08 -2.26
C GLU A 18 13.46 -28.07 -3.41
N LYS A 19 12.36 -27.97 -4.15
CA LYS A 19 12.03 -28.85 -5.28
C LYS A 19 11.17 -28.14 -6.31
N ASP A 20 11.13 -28.72 -7.50
CA ASP A 20 10.23 -28.28 -8.54
C ASP A 20 8.78 -28.63 -8.20
N LEU A 21 7.88 -27.67 -8.43
CA LEU A 21 6.45 -27.80 -8.19
C LEU A 21 5.63 -27.48 -9.43
N ARG A 22 4.42 -28.02 -9.45
CA ARG A 22 3.35 -27.61 -10.36
C ARG A 22 2.11 -27.25 -9.55
N THR A 23 1.42 -26.19 -9.96
CA THR A 23 0.20 -25.69 -9.30
C THR A 23 -0.70 -25.00 -10.32
N SER A 24 -1.99 -24.83 -10.01
CA SER A 24 -2.88 -24.04 -10.85
C SER A 24 -2.59 -22.55 -10.72
N VAL A 25 -2.36 -22.04 -9.51
CA VAL A 25 -2.08 -20.61 -9.29
C VAL A 25 -0.81 -20.43 -8.46
N LEU A 26 0.14 -19.68 -8.99
CA LEU A 26 1.31 -19.20 -8.25
C LEU A 26 1.08 -17.77 -7.76
N ILE A 27 1.27 -17.51 -6.47
CA ILE A 27 1.26 -16.18 -5.88
C ILE A 27 2.70 -15.79 -5.54
N ILE A 28 3.16 -14.62 -5.99
CA ILE A 28 4.51 -14.10 -5.70
C ILE A 28 4.40 -12.88 -4.81
N GLY A 29 4.92 -12.99 -3.57
CA GLY A 29 4.90 -11.98 -2.52
C GLY A 29 3.98 -12.35 -1.35
N GLY A 30 4.56 -12.49 -0.16
CA GLY A 30 3.90 -12.88 1.11
C GLY A 30 3.46 -11.70 1.97
N GLY A 31 3.18 -10.54 1.37
CA GLY A 31 2.53 -9.41 2.05
C GLY A 31 1.02 -9.63 2.22
N MET A 32 0.30 -8.65 2.80
CA MET A 32 -1.14 -8.74 3.04
C MET A 32 -1.94 -9.14 1.79
N THR A 33 -1.59 -8.61 0.62
CA THR A 33 -2.26 -8.96 -0.65
C THR A 33 -2.10 -10.43 -0.99
N GLY A 34 -0.87 -10.95 -0.97
CA GLY A 34 -0.61 -12.36 -1.32
C GLY A 34 -1.27 -13.32 -0.34
N LEU A 35 -1.21 -13.02 0.96
CA LEU A 35 -1.86 -13.83 1.99
C LEU A 35 -3.39 -13.87 1.82
N LEU A 36 -4.02 -12.73 1.53
CA LEU A 36 -5.46 -12.68 1.29
C LEU A 36 -5.85 -13.39 -0.01
N CYS A 37 -5.05 -13.28 -1.09
CA CYS A 37 -5.27 -14.08 -2.31
C CYS A 37 -5.19 -15.57 -2.01
N ALA A 38 -4.14 -16.02 -1.31
CA ALA A 38 -3.97 -17.40 -0.91
C ALA A 38 -5.14 -17.90 -0.04
N TYR A 39 -5.58 -17.10 0.92
CA TYR A 39 -6.72 -17.40 1.79
C TYR A 39 -8.02 -17.60 0.98
N PHE A 40 -8.34 -16.72 0.03
CA PHE A 40 -9.55 -16.87 -0.79
C PHE A 40 -9.46 -18.04 -1.77
N LEU A 41 -8.30 -18.28 -2.37
CA LEU A 41 -8.09 -19.44 -3.25
C LEU A 41 -8.23 -20.75 -2.48
N GLN A 42 -7.69 -20.82 -1.26
CA GLN A 42 -7.86 -21.99 -0.40
C GLN A 42 -9.33 -22.23 -0.04
N GLN A 43 -10.07 -21.17 0.32
CA GLN A 43 -11.51 -21.30 0.59
C GLN A 43 -12.31 -21.75 -0.63
N ALA A 44 -11.88 -21.38 -1.83
CA ALA A 44 -12.48 -21.78 -3.09
C ALA A 44 -12.06 -23.20 -3.55
N GLY A 45 -11.15 -23.87 -2.83
CA GLY A 45 -10.62 -25.19 -3.22
C GLY A 45 -9.73 -25.18 -4.45
N VAL A 46 -9.15 -24.02 -4.80
CA VAL A 46 -8.22 -23.88 -5.93
C VAL A 46 -6.81 -24.29 -5.48
N ASP A 47 -6.11 -25.13 -6.28
CA ASP A 47 -4.71 -25.46 -6.02
C ASP A 47 -3.82 -24.25 -6.26
N TYR A 48 -3.02 -23.88 -5.26
CA TYR A 48 -2.12 -22.73 -5.33
C TYR A 48 -0.85 -22.99 -4.51
N CYS A 49 0.19 -22.17 -4.74
CA CYS A 49 1.25 -21.95 -3.77
C CYS A 49 1.68 -20.50 -3.75
N LEU A 50 2.26 -20.06 -2.62
CA LEU A 50 2.77 -18.70 -2.44
C LEU A 50 4.27 -18.74 -2.21
N LEU A 51 5.04 -17.92 -2.95
CA LEU A 51 6.47 -17.72 -2.76
C LEU A 51 6.73 -16.34 -2.14
N GLU A 52 7.51 -16.32 -1.06
CA GLU A 52 7.99 -15.11 -0.41
C GLU A 52 9.53 -15.09 -0.39
N LYS A 53 10.11 -13.95 -0.71
CA LYS A 53 11.57 -13.77 -0.76
C LYS A 53 12.22 -13.87 0.62
N ASN A 54 11.58 -13.27 1.62
CA ASN A 54 12.03 -13.25 3.01
C ASN A 54 11.05 -14.07 3.88
N THR A 55 10.52 -13.46 4.94
CA THR A 55 9.41 -13.98 5.73
C THR A 55 8.13 -13.24 5.41
N ILE A 56 6.98 -13.85 5.61
CA ILE A 56 5.69 -13.20 5.36
C ILE A 56 5.57 -11.88 6.13
N CYS A 57 4.92 -10.91 5.52
CA CYS A 57 4.66 -9.58 6.10
C CYS A 57 5.91 -8.78 6.55
N SER A 58 7.14 -9.21 6.27
CA SER A 58 8.36 -8.51 6.69
C SER A 58 8.61 -7.17 5.99
N GLY A 59 7.89 -6.87 4.92
CA GLY A 59 7.96 -5.62 4.16
C GLY A 59 6.97 -4.55 4.66
N ILE A 60 6.30 -3.88 3.71
CA ILE A 60 5.39 -2.75 3.95
C ILE A 60 4.23 -3.10 4.89
N THR A 61 3.79 -4.36 4.92
CA THR A 61 2.73 -4.82 5.83
C THR A 61 3.13 -4.60 7.30
N ALA A 62 4.37 -4.90 7.70
CA ALA A 62 4.86 -4.66 9.05
C ALA A 62 4.96 -3.16 9.41
N GLY A 63 5.09 -2.28 8.43
CA GLY A 63 5.21 -0.83 8.66
C GLY A 63 3.88 -0.06 8.55
N THR A 64 2.76 -0.73 8.31
CA THR A 64 1.46 -0.06 8.14
C THR A 64 0.96 0.60 9.42
N THR A 65 0.18 1.69 9.29
CA THR A 65 -0.63 2.21 10.39
C THR A 65 -1.96 1.47 10.55
N ALA A 66 -2.24 0.47 9.73
CA ALA A 66 -3.34 -0.50 9.79
C ALA A 66 -4.74 0.13 9.92
N LYS A 67 -5.02 1.12 9.08
CA LYS A 67 -6.35 1.70 8.90
C LYS A 67 -7.10 0.93 7.82
N ILE A 68 -8.33 0.49 8.12
CA ILE A 68 -9.25 -0.13 7.17
C ILE A 68 -10.35 0.88 6.89
N THR A 69 -10.32 1.53 5.76
CA THR A 69 -11.22 2.62 5.45
C THR A 69 -11.41 2.81 3.95
N SER A 70 -12.59 3.27 3.55
CA SER A 70 -12.88 3.80 2.20
C SER A 70 -12.57 5.29 2.07
N GLN A 71 -12.25 5.97 3.18
CA GLN A 71 -11.79 7.35 3.18
C GLN A 71 -10.33 7.40 2.75
N HIS A 72 -10.07 7.83 1.51
CA HIS A 72 -8.75 7.84 0.88
C HIS A 72 -8.28 9.27 0.58
N GLY A 73 -8.28 10.13 1.60
CA GLY A 73 -8.03 11.56 1.44
C GLY A 73 -9.14 12.25 0.66
N LEU A 74 -8.78 13.20 -0.19
CA LEU A 74 -9.74 13.93 -1.02
C LEU A 74 -9.83 13.32 -2.43
N ILE A 75 -10.11 12.01 -2.50
CA ILE A 75 -10.11 11.27 -3.78
C ILE A 75 -11.42 11.41 -4.56
N TYR A 76 -12.56 11.51 -3.88
CA TYR A 76 -13.88 11.41 -4.52
C TYR A 76 -14.20 12.61 -5.41
N SER A 77 -13.89 13.82 -4.97
CA SER A 77 -14.02 15.01 -5.80
C SER A 77 -13.14 14.96 -7.05
N ARG A 78 -11.94 14.37 -6.93
CA ARG A 78 -11.02 14.17 -8.05
C ARG A 78 -11.55 13.11 -9.02
N LEU A 79 -12.00 11.97 -8.53
CA LEU A 79 -12.55 10.89 -9.36
C LEU A 79 -13.80 11.36 -10.11
N LEU A 80 -14.70 12.03 -9.41
CA LEU A 80 -15.90 12.59 -10.04
C LEU A 80 -15.58 13.53 -11.19
N ASN A 81 -14.53 14.35 -11.06
CA ASN A 81 -14.12 15.32 -12.09
C ASN A 81 -13.34 14.67 -13.25
N TRP A 82 -12.56 13.63 -13.00
CA TRP A 82 -11.66 13.05 -14.01
C TRP A 82 -12.17 11.79 -14.67
N GLU A 83 -12.92 10.97 -13.93
CA GLU A 83 -13.39 9.65 -14.36
C GLU A 83 -14.92 9.59 -14.55
N GLY A 84 -15.64 10.59 -14.02
CA GLY A 84 -17.10 10.63 -14.08
C GLY A 84 -17.82 9.94 -12.92
N MET A 85 -19.15 10.03 -12.95
CA MET A 85 -20.01 9.59 -11.85
C MET A 85 -19.94 8.08 -11.63
N GLU A 86 -20.07 7.30 -12.68
CA GLU A 86 -20.13 5.84 -12.64
C GLU A 86 -18.88 5.26 -11.96
N LYS A 87 -17.68 5.62 -12.44
CA LYS A 87 -16.42 5.13 -11.86
C LYS A 87 -16.19 5.63 -10.44
N ALA A 88 -16.64 6.84 -10.09
CA ALA A 88 -16.55 7.33 -8.72
C ALA A 88 -17.45 6.52 -7.76
N GLN A 89 -18.63 6.12 -8.21
CA GLN A 89 -19.55 5.23 -7.48
C GLN A 89 -18.98 3.82 -7.32
N GLU A 90 -18.46 3.24 -8.40
CA GLU A 90 -17.82 1.92 -8.36
C GLU A 90 -16.62 1.90 -7.42
N TYR A 91 -15.78 2.93 -7.44
CA TYR A 91 -14.65 3.05 -6.53
C TYR A 91 -15.11 3.06 -5.07
N PHE A 92 -16.15 3.84 -4.74
CA PHE A 92 -16.67 3.91 -3.39
C PHE A 92 -17.27 2.57 -2.95
N ARG A 93 -18.13 1.96 -3.78
CA ARG A 93 -18.75 0.65 -3.52
C ARG A 93 -17.68 -0.44 -3.33
N ALA A 94 -16.69 -0.49 -4.18
CA ALA A 94 -15.61 -1.48 -4.12
C ALA A 94 -14.80 -1.39 -2.81
N ASN A 95 -14.46 -0.17 -2.38
CA ASN A 95 -13.71 0.01 -1.14
C ASN A 95 -14.57 -0.27 0.09
N GLU A 96 -15.87 0.10 0.10
CA GLU A 96 -16.78 -0.29 1.18
C GLU A 96 -17.00 -1.81 1.25
N ALA A 97 -17.09 -2.49 0.11
CA ALA A 97 -17.14 -3.95 0.08
C ALA A 97 -15.88 -4.57 0.69
N ALA A 98 -14.70 -3.99 0.40
CA ALA A 98 -13.44 -4.42 0.99
C ALA A 98 -13.36 -4.16 2.50
N VAL A 99 -13.80 -2.98 2.97
CA VAL A 99 -13.91 -2.66 4.41
C VAL A 99 -14.81 -3.68 5.11
N LYS A 100 -16.01 -3.92 4.55
CA LYS A 100 -16.93 -4.91 5.09
C LYS A 100 -16.29 -6.30 5.14
N ARG A 101 -15.66 -6.76 4.07
CA ARG A 101 -15.03 -8.09 4.02
C ARG A 101 -13.88 -8.23 5.02
N PHE A 102 -13.09 -7.18 5.25
CA PHE A 102 -12.07 -7.16 6.30
C PHE A 102 -12.69 -7.32 7.69
N LYS A 103 -13.76 -6.57 7.96
CA LYS A 103 -14.49 -6.67 9.24
C LYS A 103 -15.08 -8.07 9.44
N ASP A 104 -15.72 -8.63 8.40
CA ASP A 104 -16.32 -9.97 8.47
C ASP A 104 -15.28 -11.05 8.84
N ILE A 105 -14.06 -10.98 8.31
CA ILE A 105 -12.97 -11.91 8.66
C ILE A 105 -12.37 -11.55 10.03
N GLY A 106 -12.10 -10.27 10.26
CA GLY A 106 -11.40 -9.80 11.46
C GLY A 106 -12.18 -10.04 12.76
N TRP A 107 -13.51 -10.02 12.71
CA TRP A 107 -14.34 -10.37 13.86
C TRP A 107 -14.37 -11.86 14.21
N MET A 108 -13.94 -12.73 13.30
CA MET A 108 -13.87 -14.17 13.53
C MET A 108 -12.52 -14.62 14.11
N ILE A 109 -11.54 -13.71 14.23
CA ILE A 109 -10.18 -14.02 14.67
C ILE A 109 -9.70 -12.99 15.69
N ASP A 110 -8.80 -13.39 16.58
CA ASP A 110 -8.20 -12.48 17.55
C ASP A 110 -7.08 -11.66 16.89
N CYS A 111 -7.44 -10.47 16.43
CA CYS A 111 -6.51 -9.53 15.78
C CYS A 111 -6.70 -8.09 16.23
N GLY A 112 -7.32 -7.85 17.39
CA GLY A 112 -7.58 -6.50 17.89
C GLY A 112 -8.44 -5.66 16.94
N MET A 113 -9.37 -6.32 16.20
CA MET A 113 -10.31 -5.62 15.32
C MET A 113 -11.19 -4.68 16.12
N LYS A 114 -11.23 -3.42 15.73
CA LYS A 114 -12.02 -2.37 16.38
C LYS A 114 -12.69 -1.51 15.32
N GLU A 115 -14.02 -1.31 15.45
CA GLU A 115 -14.72 -0.35 14.63
C GLU A 115 -14.39 1.07 15.12
N GLU A 116 -13.97 1.92 14.21
CA GLU A 116 -13.58 3.30 14.46
C GLU A 116 -13.97 4.18 13.27
N ASP A 117 -14.28 5.42 13.54
CA ASP A 117 -14.51 6.39 12.48
C ASP A 117 -13.20 6.89 11.89
N ALA A 118 -13.21 7.13 10.57
CA ALA A 118 -12.07 7.74 9.87
C ALA A 118 -12.38 9.20 9.53
N TYR A 119 -11.38 10.05 9.66
CA TYR A 119 -11.50 11.49 9.46
C TYR A 119 -10.45 12.00 8.48
N VAL A 120 -10.85 12.89 7.58
CA VAL A 120 -9.93 13.79 6.89
C VAL A 120 -10.16 15.19 7.42
N TYR A 121 -9.14 15.78 8.05
CA TYR A 121 -9.25 17.06 8.75
C TYR A 121 -8.49 18.17 8.01
N ALA A 122 -8.83 19.42 8.33
CA ALA A 122 -8.15 20.62 7.87
C ALA A 122 -7.69 21.49 9.06
N THR A 123 -6.55 22.18 8.88
CA THR A 123 -5.95 23.07 9.89
C THR A 123 -6.10 24.56 9.55
N GLU A 124 -6.44 24.91 8.30
CA GLU A 124 -6.52 26.30 7.86
C GLU A 124 -7.93 26.73 7.46
N ASN A 125 -8.60 25.95 6.59
CA ASN A 125 -9.97 26.23 6.12
C ASN A 125 -10.65 24.95 5.63
N THR A 126 -11.97 24.96 5.50
CA THR A 126 -12.78 23.79 5.12
C THR A 126 -13.11 23.69 3.63
N VAL A 127 -12.63 24.59 2.80
CA VAL A 127 -13.03 24.69 1.38
C VAL A 127 -12.86 23.40 0.60
N LYS A 128 -11.72 22.71 0.81
CA LYS A 128 -11.47 21.41 0.12
C LYS A 128 -12.34 20.31 0.70
N LEU A 129 -12.57 20.32 2.03
CA LEU A 129 -13.46 19.36 2.70
C LEU A 129 -14.89 19.48 2.19
N GLU A 130 -15.41 20.70 2.09
CA GLU A 130 -16.76 20.94 1.57
C GLU A 130 -16.91 20.52 0.11
N LYS A 131 -15.87 20.74 -0.72
CA LYS A 131 -15.85 20.25 -2.09
C LYS A 131 -15.91 18.72 -2.15
N GLU A 132 -15.15 18.05 -1.30
CA GLU A 132 -15.12 16.60 -1.20
C GLU A 132 -16.45 16.05 -0.71
N LEU A 133 -17.04 16.65 0.32
CA LEU A 133 -18.33 16.24 0.85
C LEU A 133 -19.44 16.36 -0.21
N ARG A 134 -19.51 17.50 -0.93
CA ARG A 134 -20.47 17.68 -2.05
C ARG A 134 -20.31 16.60 -3.14
N ALA A 135 -19.07 16.17 -3.41
CA ALA A 135 -18.83 15.07 -4.34
C ALA A 135 -19.35 13.73 -3.80
N LEU A 136 -19.07 13.44 -2.53
CA LEU A 136 -19.57 12.23 -1.85
C LEU A 136 -21.10 12.16 -1.79
N GLU A 137 -21.76 13.27 -1.49
CA GLU A 137 -23.24 13.36 -1.49
C GLU A 137 -23.82 13.04 -2.87
N ARG A 138 -23.24 13.58 -3.93
CA ARG A 138 -23.63 13.30 -5.31
C ARG A 138 -23.41 11.84 -5.69
N ILE A 139 -22.26 11.26 -5.33
CA ILE A 139 -21.90 9.87 -5.58
C ILE A 139 -22.91 8.94 -4.87
N ARG A 140 -23.24 9.24 -3.61
CA ARG A 140 -24.21 8.45 -2.83
C ARG A 140 -25.63 8.55 -3.38
N ALA A 141 -26.08 9.74 -3.76
CA ALA A 141 -27.41 9.95 -4.34
C ALA A 141 -27.61 9.14 -5.63
N GLY A 142 -26.57 8.94 -6.42
CA GLY A 142 -26.63 8.11 -7.63
C GLY A 142 -26.40 6.62 -7.41
N ALA A 143 -26.06 6.16 -6.20
CA ALA A 143 -25.78 4.75 -5.92
C ALA A 143 -27.04 3.86 -5.78
N GLY A 144 -28.22 4.41 -5.97
CA GLY A 144 -29.49 3.69 -5.90
C GLY A 144 -29.72 3.08 -4.50
N ASN A 145 -30.08 1.79 -4.46
CA ASN A 145 -30.39 1.07 -3.22
C ASN A 145 -29.16 0.57 -2.44
N VAL A 146 -27.94 0.86 -2.91
CA VAL A 146 -26.71 0.45 -2.20
C VAL A 146 -26.51 1.34 -0.98
N ARG A 147 -26.52 0.73 0.20
CA ARG A 147 -26.31 1.43 1.46
C ARG A 147 -24.82 1.76 1.62
N LEU A 148 -24.41 2.96 1.25
CA LEU A 148 -23.08 3.51 1.48
C LEU A 148 -23.06 4.30 2.80
N PRO A 149 -21.93 4.36 3.54
CA PRO A 149 -21.77 5.22 4.70
C PRO A 149 -22.10 6.67 4.36
N GLN A 150 -22.56 7.40 5.34
CA GLN A 150 -22.90 8.82 5.20
C GLN A 150 -21.79 9.67 5.82
N PRO A 151 -20.79 10.13 5.02
CA PRO A 151 -19.83 11.10 5.49
C PRO A 151 -20.51 12.42 5.85
N GLU A 152 -20.00 13.08 6.87
CA GLU A 152 -20.52 14.36 7.33
C GLU A 152 -19.39 15.34 7.66
N LEU A 153 -19.66 16.65 7.48
CA LEU A 153 -18.75 17.69 7.93
C LEU A 153 -18.97 17.91 9.43
N VAL A 154 -17.89 17.83 10.17
CA VAL A 154 -17.86 18.12 11.62
C VAL A 154 -16.95 19.33 11.88
N GLY A 155 -17.14 19.98 13.02
CA GLY A 155 -16.30 21.10 13.46
C GLY A 155 -14.89 20.68 13.87
N ALA A 156 -14.24 21.54 14.63
CA ALA A 156 -12.92 21.27 15.18
C ALA A 156 -12.90 19.96 15.99
N LEU A 157 -11.81 19.22 15.85
CA LEU A 157 -11.61 17.92 16.51
C LEU A 157 -10.79 18.06 17.78
N ASN A 158 -11.00 17.15 18.73
CA ASN A 158 -10.13 17.03 19.90
C ASN A 158 -8.86 16.22 19.51
N LEU A 159 -7.94 16.88 18.81
CA LEU A 159 -6.63 16.36 18.44
C LEU A 159 -5.52 17.13 19.14
N PRO A 160 -4.30 16.59 19.24
CA PRO A 160 -3.15 17.30 19.79
C PRO A 160 -2.75 18.58 19.03
N ILE A 161 -3.37 18.84 17.91
CA ILE A 161 -3.18 20.01 17.04
C ILE A 161 -4.51 20.72 16.78
N ASP A 162 -4.46 22.02 16.50
CA ASP A 162 -5.64 22.78 16.13
C ASP A 162 -6.18 22.36 14.76
N THR A 163 -7.51 22.21 14.70
CA THR A 163 -8.23 21.88 13.45
C THR A 163 -9.42 22.80 13.30
N VAL A 164 -9.80 23.09 12.06
CA VAL A 164 -10.96 23.96 11.75
C VAL A 164 -12.20 23.16 11.34
N GLY A 165 -12.03 21.89 10.98
CA GLY A 165 -13.11 20.97 10.64
C GLY A 165 -12.58 19.67 10.05
N ALA A 166 -13.48 18.71 9.86
CA ALA A 166 -13.16 17.42 9.24
C ALA A 166 -14.37 16.81 8.52
N ILE A 167 -14.11 15.90 7.57
CA ILE A 167 -15.13 14.96 7.09
C ILE A 167 -14.97 13.66 7.87
N ARG A 168 -16.02 13.24 8.54
CA ARG A 168 -16.14 11.98 9.26
C ARG A 168 -16.70 10.89 8.33
N PHE A 169 -16.06 9.74 8.28
CA PHE A 169 -16.51 8.50 7.65
C PHE A 169 -16.83 7.49 8.75
N PRO A 170 -18.12 7.23 9.03
CA PRO A 170 -18.52 6.32 10.10
C PRO A 170 -18.30 4.85 9.74
N GLY A 171 -18.15 4.01 10.76
CA GLY A 171 -18.17 2.56 10.63
C GLY A 171 -16.97 1.95 9.92
N GLN A 172 -15.84 2.65 9.91
CA GLN A 172 -14.57 2.13 9.41
C GLN A 172 -13.93 1.21 10.46
N ALA A 173 -12.69 0.79 10.32
CA ALA A 173 -12.06 -0.09 11.29
C ALA A 173 -10.55 0.06 11.38
N GLN A 174 -10.00 -0.43 12.48
CA GLN A 174 -8.56 -0.62 12.70
C GLN A 174 -8.30 -1.99 13.33
N PHE A 175 -7.05 -2.48 13.24
CA PHE A 175 -6.70 -3.81 13.71
C PHE A 175 -5.19 -3.95 13.91
N HIS A 176 -4.75 -5.10 14.46
CA HIS A 176 -3.34 -5.49 14.51
C HIS A 176 -2.98 -6.32 13.27
N PRO A 177 -2.21 -5.76 12.30
CA PRO A 177 -2.05 -6.35 10.97
C PRO A 177 -1.29 -7.69 10.98
N LEU A 178 -0.32 -7.87 11.89
CA LEU A 178 0.45 -9.11 11.95
C LEU A 178 -0.29 -10.23 12.69
N GLN A 179 -1.11 -9.92 13.70
CA GLN A 179 -2.01 -10.92 14.32
C GLN A 179 -3.04 -11.43 13.30
N PHE A 180 -3.63 -10.51 12.51
CA PHE A 180 -4.52 -10.89 11.43
C PHE A 180 -3.81 -11.79 10.41
N ALA A 181 -2.61 -11.38 9.95
CA ALA A 181 -1.81 -12.17 9.01
C ALA A 181 -1.47 -13.55 9.58
N ALA A 182 -1.04 -13.62 10.84
CA ALA A 182 -0.74 -14.89 11.51
C ALA A 182 -1.95 -15.85 11.55
N ALA A 183 -3.14 -15.30 11.85
CA ALA A 183 -4.35 -16.09 11.93
C ALA A 183 -4.77 -16.68 10.58
N ILE A 184 -4.76 -15.87 9.50
CA ILE A 184 -5.15 -16.35 8.17
C ILE A 184 -4.09 -17.25 7.52
N ALA A 185 -2.80 -17.07 7.87
CA ALA A 185 -1.70 -17.82 7.25
C ALA A 185 -1.53 -19.26 7.73
N LYS A 186 -2.09 -19.64 8.90
CA LYS A 186 -1.82 -20.92 9.59
C LYS A 186 -1.85 -22.18 8.71
N ASN A 187 -2.76 -22.23 7.75
CA ASN A 187 -2.99 -23.41 6.92
C ASN A 187 -2.73 -23.13 5.43
N LEU A 188 -2.08 -22.03 5.10
CA LEU A 188 -1.78 -21.70 3.71
C LEU A 188 -0.53 -22.43 3.22
N ARG A 189 -0.50 -22.74 1.93
CA ARG A 189 0.65 -23.33 1.26
C ARG A 189 1.64 -22.26 0.86
N ILE A 190 2.59 -21.95 1.73
CA ILE A 190 3.55 -20.86 1.61
C ILE A 190 4.98 -21.44 1.61
N TYR A 191 5.86 -20.80 0.85
CA TYR A 191 7.31 -21.04 0.86
C TYR A 191 8.03 -19.71 1.10
N GLU A 192 8.68 -19.58 2.25
CA GLU A 192 9.53 -18.43 2.61
C GLU A 192 10.95 -18.62 2.11
N HIS A 193 11.76 -17.56 2.16
CA HIS A 193 13.14 -17.56 1.66
C HIS A 193 13.28 -18.13 0.24
N SER A 194 12.25 -17.92 -0.58
CA SER A 194 12.06 -18.50 -1.91
C SER A 194 11.84 -17.40 -2.95
N GLY A 195 12.76 -16.42 -2.95
CA GLY A 195 12.69 -15.27 -3.86
C GLY A 195 12.78 -15.71 -5.33
N VAL A 196 11.82 -15.23 -6.13
CA VAL A 196 11.81 -15.46 -7.58
C VAL A 196 12.93 -14.63 -8.22
N ARG A 197 13.80 -15.29 -8.99
CA ARG A 197 14.93 -14.68 -9.73
C ARG A 197 14.59 -14.42 -11.19
N GLU A 198 13.89 -15.37 -11.79
CA GLU A 198 13.46 -15.29 -13.19
C GLU A 198 12.03 -15.79 -13.29
N MET A 199 11.26 -15.22 -14.19
CA MET A 199 9.91 -15.71 -14.47
C MET A 199 9.47 -15.46 -15.91
N THR A 200 8.55 -16.32 -16.35
CA THR A 200 7.71 -16.13 -17.52
C THR A 200 6.25 -15.99 -17.11
N GLU A 201 5.34 -16.04 -18.04
CA GLU A 201 3.89 -16.03 -17.76
C GLU A 201 3.38 -17.29 -17.04
N TYR A 202 4.12 -18.42 -17.12
CA TYR A 202 3.72 -19.73 -16.61
C TYR A 202 4.78 -20.42 -15.74
N PHE A 203 5.88 -19.73 -15.46
CA PHE A 203 7.01 -20.34 -14.77
C PHE A 203 7.77 -19.32 -13.93
N ALA A 204 8.18 -19.72 -12.72
CA ALA A 204 9.04 -18.94 -11.84
C ALA A 204 10.20 -19.79 -11.32
N LEU A 205 11.44 -19.26 -11.42
CA LEU A 205 12.67 -19.86 -10.94
C LEU A 205 13.10 -19.19 -9.63
N THR A 206 13.39 -20.01 -8.62
CA THR A 206 14.03 -19.58 -7.37
C THR A 206 15.47 -20.10 -7.31
N GLU A 207 16.14 -19.95 -6.16
CA GLU A 207 17.50 -20.48 -5.97
C GLU A 207 17.56 -22.01 -5.88
N HIS A 208 16.52 -22.64 -5.34
CA HIS A 208 16.54 -24.06 -4.96
C HIS A 208 15.41 -24.88 -5.59
N GLY A 209 14.63 -24.31 -6.47
CA GLY A 209 13.55 -25.00 -7.16
C GLY A 209 12.78 -24.07 -8.09
N SER A 210 11.84 -24.61 -8.80
CA SER A 210 11.00 -23.89 -9.75
C SER A 210 9.52 -24.18 -9.53
N VAL A 211 8.65 -23.27 -10.01
CA VAL A 211 7.20 -23.48 -9.99
C VAL A 211 6.66 -23.23 -11.39
N ALA A 212 6.05 -24.26 -11.98
CA ALA A 212 5.21 -24.14 -13.17
C ALA A 212 3.75 -23.91 -12.72
N ALA A 213 3.08 -22.91 -13.26
CA ALA A 213 1.70 -22.57 -12.92
C ALA A 213 0.89 -22.23 -14.17
N GLU A 214 -0.42 -22.49 -14.11
CA GLU A 214 -1.34 -22.08 -15.18
C GLU A 214 -1.60 -20.58 -15.14
N LYS A 215 -1.64 -19.99 -13.93
CA LYS A 215 -1.85 -18.55 -13.71
C LYS A 215 -0.90 -18.05 -12.63
N ILE A 216 -0.44 -16.80 -12.75
CA ILE A 216 0.47 -16.18 -11.77
C ILE A 216 -0.08 -14.86 -11.28
N ILE A 217 -0.06 -14.63 -9.97
CA ILE A 217 -0.40 -13.37 -9.30
C ILE A 217 0.87 -12.71 -8.77
N VAL A 218 1.21 -11.52 -9.26
CA VAL A 218 2.33 -10.71 -8.78
C VAL A 218 1.83 -9.72 -7.74
N ALA A 219 2.17 -9.96 -6.47
CA ALA A 219 1.78 -9.17 -5.29
C ALA A 219 3.00 -8.60 -4.55
N THR A 220 4.05 -8.21 -5.28
CA THR A 220 5.39 -7.84 -4.78
C THR A 220 5.57 -6.37 -4.48
N HIS A 221 4.51 -5.62 -4.16
CA HIS A 221 4.49 -4.18 -3.92
C HIS A 221 4.77 -3.37 -5.20
N PHE A 222 6.01 -3.29 -5.68
CA PHE A 222 6.33 -2.81 -7.03
C PHE A 222 6.56 -4.02 -7.95
N PRO A 223 5.87 -4.14 -9.11
CA PRO A 223 6.08 -5.23 -10.04
C PRO A 223 7.50 -5.20 -10.63
N PHE A 224 8.19 -6.33 -10.60
CA PHE A 224 9.58 -6.43 -11.04
C PHE A 224 9.75 -6.82 -12.53
N ILE A 225 8.68 -7.23 -13.21
CA ILE A 225 8.72 -7.56 -14.65
C ILE A 225 8.67 -6.25 -15.45
N ASN A 226 9.82 -5.77 -15.88
CA ASN A 226 9.93 -4.49 -16.59
C ASN A 226 9.52 -4.55 -18.07
N THR A 227 9.55 -5.73 -18.68
CA THR A 227 9.28 -5.94 -20.11
C THR A 227 7.79 -5.92 -20.46
N LYS A 228 6.91 -5.99 -19.48
CA LYS A 228 5.45 -6.04 -19.65
C LYS A 228 4.76 -4.95 -18.82
N GLY A 229 3.61 -4.48 -19.27
CA GLY A 229 2.75 -3.56 -18.52
C GLY A 229 3.29 -2.15 -18.28
N SER A 230 4.57 -1.86 -18.51
CA SER A 230 5.21 -0.53 -18.36
C SER A 230 4.97 0.13 -17.00
N TYR A 231 5.05 -0.62 -15.90
CA TYR A 231 4.76 -0.11 -14.54
C TYR A 231 5.70 1.00 -14.11
N PHE A 232 6.93 1.04 -14.62
CA PHE A 232 7.87 2.13 -14.39
C PHE A 232 7.37 3.50 -14.90
N LEU A 233 6.46 3.55 -15.90
CA LEU A 233 5.79 4.79 -16.33
C LEU A 233 4.55 5.09 -15.48
N LYS A 234 3.84 4.06 -15.06
CA LYS A 234 2.55 4.13 -14.36
C LYS A 234 2.67 4.47 -12.89
N MET A 235 3.86 4.30 -12.28
CA MET A 235 4.03 4.42 -10.84
C MET A 235 5.30 5.17 -10.45
N TYR A 236 5.28 5.68 -9.24
CA TYR A 236 6.43 6.19 -8.50
C TYR A 236 6.28 5.82 -7.03
N GLN A 237 7.29 6.01 -6.22
CA GLN A 237 7.19 5.69 -4.80
C GLN A 237 7.31 6.93 -3.92
N GLN A 238 6.62 6.91 -2.79
CA GLN A 238 6.67 7.93 -1.75
C GLN A 238 7.11 7.32 -0.42
N ARG A 239 8.01 8.01 0.26
CA ARG A 239 8.35 7.74 1.66
C ARG A 239 7.38 8.48 2.58
N ALA A 240 7.12 7.88 3.74
CA ALA A 240 6.47 8.50 4.89
C ALA A 240 7.05 7.87 6.16
N TYR A 241 6.93 8.57 7.28
CA TYR A 241 7.48 8.12 8.55
C TYR A 241 6.38 7.99 9.58
N VAL A 242 6.60 7.14 10.57
CA VAL A 242 5.69 6.92 11.70
C VAL A 242 6.49 6.92 13.01
N LEU A 243 5.95 7.59 14.00
CA LEU A 243 6.40 7.55 15.39
C LEU A 243 5.31 6.91 16.23
N ALA A 244 5.68 6.01 17.14
CA ALA A 244 4.82 5.49 18.19
C ALA A 244 5.19 6.17 19.52
N LEU A 245 4.24 6.85 20.13
CA LEU A 245 4.46 7.71 21.29
C LEU A 245 3.75 7.15 22.52
N ALA A 246 4.51 6.94 23.59
CA ALA A 246 3.98 6.77 24.94
C ALA A 246 3.82 8.13 25.64
N ASN A 247 2.97 8.20 26.66
CA ASN A 247 2.68 9.41 27.43
C ASN A 247 2.20 10.59 26.54
N ALA A 248 1.57 10.28 25.41
CA ALA A 248 0.94 11.26 24.52
C ALA A 248 -0.59 11.24 24.69
N PRO A 249 -1.31 12.34 24.38
CA PRO A 249 -2.76 12.34 24.34
C PRO A 249 -3.28 11.29 23.36
N LEU A 250 -4.09 10.34 23.84
CA LEU A 250 -4.70 9.32 23.00
C LEU A 250 -5.90 9.91 22.24
N VAL A 251 -6.14 9.39 21.06
CA VAL A 251 -7.25 9.80 20.19
C VAL A 251 -8.19 8.61 19.93
N THR A 252 -9.48 8.89 19.81
CA THR A 252 -10.48 7.92 19.34
C THR A 252 -10.76 8.17 17.86
N GLY A 253 -10.60 7.15 17.02
CA GLY A 253 -10.72 7.28 15.58
C GLY A 253 -9.39 7.34 14.83
N MET A 254 -9.49 7.45 13.51
CA MET A 254 -8.36 7.45 12.59
C MET A 254 -8.34 8.75 11.78
N TYR A 255 -7.27 9.49 11.88
CA TYR A 255 -7.19 10.85 11.34
C TYR A 255 -6.09 10.97 10.28
N ILE A 256 -6.39 11.72 9.21
CA ILE A 256 -5.41 12.18 8.22
C ILE A 256 -5.65 13.65 7.90
N ASP A 257 -4.59 14.38 7.64
CA ASP A 257 -4.64 15.75 7.14
C ASP A 257 -5.08 15.78 5.67
N GLU A 258 -5.85 16.80 5.27
CA GLU A 258 -6.16 17.06 3.86
C GLU A 258 -4.91 17.34 3.01
N ASN A 259 -3.86 17.84 3.64
CA ASN A 259 -2.59 18.14 3.00
C ASN A 259 -1.70 16.90 2.92
N LYS A 260 -1.08 16.69 1.75
CA LYS A 260 -0.23 15.51 1.48
C LYS A 260 0.97 15.37 2.43
N ARG A 261 1.46 16.47 3.01
CA ARG A 261 2.55 16.49 4.00
C ARG A 261 2.06 16.65 5.44
N GLY A 262 0.76 16.58 5.63
CA GLY A 262 0.15 16.68 6.93
C GLY A 262 0.43 15.48 7.83
N ILE A 263 -0.08 15.55 9.04
CA ILE A 263 0.08 14.53 10.06
C ILE A 263 -1.14 13.60 10.04
N SER A 264 -0.92 12.33 10.34
CA SER A 264 -1.98 11.37 10.61
C SER A 264 -1.89 10.88 12.04
N PHE A 265 -3.03 10.65 12.67
CA PHE A 265 -3.13 10.16 14.05
C PHE A 265 -3.96 8.89 14.10
N ARG A 266 -3.61 8.02 15.02
CA ARG A 266 -4.38 6.86 15.41
C ARG A 266 -3.84 6.30 16.72
N GLU A 267 -4.72 5.77 17.59
CA GLU A 267 -4.30 4.98 18.75
C GLU A 267 -4.05 3.52 18.36
N ALA A 268 -3.04 2.88 18.92
CA ALA A 268 -2.80 1.44 18.88
C ALA A 268 -2.01 1.00 20.12
N GLU A 269 -2.50 -0.04 20.80
CA GLU A 269 -1.84 -0.66 21.96
C GLU A 269 -1.48 0.34 23.09
N GLY A 270 -2.32 1.36 23.29
CA GLY A 270 -2.07 2.42 24.25
C GLY A 270 -1.03 3.46 23.84
N LEU A 271 -0.61 3.43 22.58
CA LEU A 271 0.35 4.38 22.00
C LEU A 271 -0.35 5.28 20.98
N LEU A 272 0.07 6.54 20.90
CA LEU A 272 -0.31 7.42 19.82
C LEU A 272 0.61 7.19 18.62
N LEU A 273 0.06 6.68 17.51
CA LEU A 273 0.78 6.60 16.24
C LEU A 273 0.64 7.92 15.48
N VAL A 274 1.77 8.54 15.18
CA VAL A 274 1.85 9.79 14.42
C VAL A 274 2.57 9.54 13.12
N GLY A 275 1.86 9.63 11.98
CA GLY A 275 2.44 9.48 10.65
C GLY A 275 2.57 10.82 9.93
N GLY A 276 3.62 11.01 9.10
CA GLY A 276 3.75 12.27 8.36
C GLY A 276 4.96 12.35 7.43
N GLU A 277 5.29 13.58 7.02
CA GLU A 277 6.43 13.95 6.18
C GLU A 277 6.50 13.19 4.85
N SER A 278 5.35 12.99 4.24
CA SER A 278 5.21 12.30 2.95
C SER A 278 5.92 13.03 1.82
N HIS A 279 6.83 12.35 1.10
CA HIS A 279 7.53 12.90 -0.05
C HIS A 279 7.89 11.83 -1.08
N ARG A 280 8.14 12.23 -2.32
CA ARG A 280 8.66 11.32 -3.33
C ARG A 280 10.05 10.82 -2.89
N THR A 281 10.29 9.52 -2.97
CA THR A 281 11.58 8.89 -2.65
C THR A 281 12.72 9.62 -3.37
N GLY A 282 13.82 9.88 -2.67
CA GLY A 282 14.98 10.63 -3.21
C GLY A 282 14.77 12.14 -3.39
N LYS A 283 13.71 12.72 -2.81
CA LYS A 283 13.44 14.18 -2.90
C LYS A 283 13.47 14.90 -1.55
N CYS A 284 13.77 14.19 -0.49
CA CYS A 284 13.86 14.78 0.83
C CYS A 284 14.91 14.05 1.65
N GLU A 285 15.67 14.81 2.39
CA GLU A 285 16.55 14.36 3.46
C GLU A 285 15.91 14.69 4.80
N ASN A 286 16.19 13.92 5.84
CA ASN A 286 15.77 14.19 7.22
C ASN A 286 14.25 14.23 7.46
N GLY A 287 13.44 13.45 6.75
CA GLY A 287 11.98 13.43 6.94
C GLY A 287 11.59 12.94 8.34
N MET A 288 12.28 11.95 8.90
CA MET A 288 12.05 11.46 10.26
C MET A 288 12.33 12.55 11.30
N GLU A 289 13.43 13.26 11.18
CA GLU A 289 13.80 14.32 12.13
C GLU A 289 12.78 15.46 12.12
N ARG A 290 12.28 15.85 10.94
CA ARG A 290 11.22 16.84 10.84
C ARG A 290 9.91 16.38 11.50
N LEU A 291 9.57 15.10 11.38
CA LEU A 291 8.40 14.56 12.07
C LEU A 291 8.59 14.63 13.59
N LYS A 292 9.78 14.29 14.11
CA LYS A 292 10.13 14.44 15.52
C LYS A 292 10.03 15.89 16.01
N GLU A 293 10.53 16.84 15.21
CA GLU A 293 10.41 18.28 15.53
C GLU A 293 8.96 18.75 15.62
N ARG A 294 8.11 18.29 14.70
CA ARG A 294 6.67 18.59 14.73
C ARG A 294 5.98 17.99 15.96
N VAL A 295 6.31 16.74 16.31
CA VAL A 295 5.75 16.08 17.51
C VAL A 295 6.10 16.83 18.78
N LYS A 296 7.34 17.34 18.91
CA LYS A 296 7.75 18.15 20.07
C LYS A 296 6.91 19.42 20.27
N GLN A 297 6.28 19.94 19.21
CA GLN A 297 5.42 21.14 19.32
C GLN A 297 4.10 20.87 20.01
N PHE A 298 3.50 19.66 19.83
CA PHE A 298 2.18 19.35 20.38
C PHE A 298 2.20 18.25 21.46
N ALA A 299 3.29 17.49 21.57
CA ALA A 299 3.45 16.44 22.59
C ALA A 299 4.88 16.43 23.16
N PRO A 300 5.34 17.53 23.80
CA PRO A 300 6.73 17.68 24.24
C PRO A 300 7.15 16.65 25.30
N GLU A 301 6.20 16.18 26.13
CA GLU A 301 6.45 15.22 27.22
C GLU A 301 6.32 13.74 26.76
N SER A 302 6.01 13.51 25.49
CA SER A 302 5.88 12.15 24.98
C SER A 302 7.23 11.46 24.80
N ALA A 303 7.25 10.14 24.99
CA ALA A 303 8.42 9.30 24.72
C ALA A 303 8.22 8.52 23.41
N ILE A 304 9.19 8.62 22.50
CA ILE A 304 9.20 7.81 21.27
C ILE A 304 9.62 6.39 21.64
N VAL A 305 8.73 5.42 21.49
CA VAL A 305 8.98 4.00 21.78
C VAL A 305 9.33 3.18 20.53
N ALA A 306 8.89 3.64 19.36
CA ALA A 306 9.29 3.08 18.08
C ALA A 306 9.21 4.14 16.98
N GLU A 307 10.08 3.98 15.96
CA GLU A 307 10.08 4.82 14.77
C GLU A 307 10.42 4.01 13.53
N TRP A 308 9.75 4.29 12.43
CA TRP A 308 10.02 3.61 11.16
C TRP A 308 9.58 4.43 9.95
N GLY A 309 10.13 4.09 8.79
CA GLY A 309 9.72 4.67 7.51
C GLY A 309 9.07 3.62 6.62
N ASN A 310 8.01 4.00 5.94
CA ASN A 310 7.35 3.22 4.90
C ASN A 310 7.58 3.82 3.52
N GLN A 311 7.45 2.98 2.51
CA GLN A 311 7.53 3.39 1.12
C GLN A 311 6.34 2.83 0.34
N ASP A 312 5.52 3.70 -0.21
CA ASP A 312 4.26 3.34 -0.87
C ASP A 312 4.34 3.52 -2.39
N CYS A 313 3.81 2.55 -3.14
CA CYS A 313 3.61 2.67 -4.57
C CYS A 313 2.40 3.56 -4.88
N MET A 314 2.66 4.63 -5.62
CA MET A 314 1.69 5.63 -6.04
C MET A 314 1.36 5.47 -7.52
N SER A 315 0.09 5.30 -7.86
CA SER A 315 -0.39 5.25 -9.23
C SER A 315 -0.58 6.65 -9.83
N LEU A 316 -0.85 6.73 -11.15
CA LEU A 316 -1.03 8.00 -11.86
C LEU A 316 -2.30 8.76 -11.46
N ASP A 317 -3.35 8.02 -11.14
CA ASP A 317 -4.71 8.53 -10.89
C ASP A 317 -5.17 8.38 -9.44
N GLY A 318 -4.38 7.71 -8.60
CA GLY A 318 -4.69 7.44 -7.19
C GLY A 318 -5.57 6.21 -6.97
N MET A 319 -5.87 5.45 -8.02
CA MET A 319 -6.51 4.14 -7.92
C MET A 319 -5.48 3.01 -8.08
N PRO A 320 -5.56 1.91 -7.34
CA PRO A 320 -4.64 0.78 -7.51
C PRO A 320 -4.77 0.15 -8.91
N TYR A 321 -3.74 -0.59 -9.30
CA TYR A 321 -3.74 -1.46 -10.46
C TYR A 321 -3.97 -2.89 -10.00
N ILE A 322 -5.14 -3.46 -10.36
CA ILE A 322 -5.55 -4.82 -9.98
C ILE A 322 -6.16 -5.50 -11.20
N GLY A 323 -5.65 -6.66 -11.59
CA GLY A 323 -6.16 -7.39 -12.75
C GLY A 323 -5.06 -8.02 -13.60
N ARG A 324 -5.32 -8.25 -14.89
CA ARG A 324 -4.32 -8.78 -15.81
C ARG A 324 -3.13 -7.83 -15.93
N TYR A 325 -1.93 -8.39 -15.88
CA TYR A 325 -0.66 -7.63 -15.85
C TYR A 325 -0.50 -6.70 -17.05
N SER A 326 -0.88 -7.21 -18.22
CA SER A 326 -0.97 -6.46 -19.47
C SER A 326 -2.02 -7.08 -20.39
N SER A 327 -2.38 -6.40 -21.48
CA SER A 327 -3.29 -6.93 -22.50
C SER A 327 -2.74 -8.16 -23.24
N SER A 328 -1.42 -8.36 -23.23
CA SER A 328 -0.74 -9.49 -23.91
C SER A 328 -0.43 -10.66 -22.97
N THR A 329 -0.85 -10.62 -21.70
CA THR A 329 -0.57 -11.64 -20.68
C THR A 329 -1.86 -12.04 -19.96
N PRO A 330 -2.70 -12.89 -20.58
CA PRO A 330 -4.03 -13.23 -20.07
C PRO A 330 -4.01 -13.95 -18.72
N ASP A 331 -2.97 -14.75 -18.45
CA ASP A 331 -2.84 -15.58 -17.24
C ASP A 331 -1.85 -15.03 -16.20
N LEU A 332 -1.30 -13.85 -16.47
CA LEU A 332 -0.47 -13.13 -15.51
C LEU A 332 -1.26 -11.96 -14.92
N PHE A 333 -1.32 -11.90 -13.59
CA PHE A 333 -2.09 -10.91 -12.84
C PHE A 333 -1.19 -10.08 -11.92
N VAL A 334 -1.68 -8.91 -11.51
CA VAL A 334 -0.96 -8.01 -10.62
C VAL A 334 -1.89 -7.28 -9.68
N ALA A 335 -1.34 -6.94 -8.51
CA ALA A 335 -1.94 -6.00 -7.59
C ALA A 335 -0.87 -5.06 -7.02
N THR A 336 -1.01 -3.76 -7.27
CA THR A 336 -0.01 -2.74 -6.91
C THR A 336 -0.61 -1.32 -6.91
N GLY A 337 0.20 -0.32 -6.49
CA GLY A 337 -0.18 1.08 -6.60
C GLY A 337 -1.25 1.50 -5.61
N TYR A 338 -1.19 1.04 -4.37
CA TYR A 338 -2.24 1.26 -3.36
C TYR A 338 -2.32 2.68 -2.79
N ASN A 339 -1.42 3.59 -3.16
CA ASN A 339 -1.50 5.00 -2.77
C ASN A 339 -1.65 5.23 -1.25
N LYS A 340 -0.95 4.44 -0.42
CA LYS A 340 -0.99 4.41 1.06
C LYS A 340 -2.21 3.71 1.68
N TRP A 341 -3.12 3.19 0.88
CA TRP A 341 -4.34 2.51 1.33
C TRP A 341 -4.23 0.99 1.17
N GLY A 342 -3.04 0.46 1.50
CA GLY A 342 -2.68 -0.94 1.25
C GLY A 342 -3.53 -1.96 1.99
N MET A 343 -4.13 -1.63 3.14
CA MET A 343 -5.00 -2.58 3.84
C MET A 343 -6.29 -2.81 3.05
N THR A 344 -7.10 -1.76 2.84
CA THR A 344 -8.33 -1.87 2.04
C THR A 344 -8.04 -2.33 0.61
N GLY A 345 -6.95 -1.78 -0.01
CA GLY A 345 -6.52 -2.17 -1.35
C GLY A 345 -6.12 -3.64 -1.47
N SER A 346 -5.49 -4.24 -0.44
CA SER A 346 -5.13 -5.66 -0.44
C SER A 346 -6.35 -6.58 -0.40
N MET A 347 -7.35 -6.23 0.41
CA MET A 347 -8.61 -6.97 0.44
C MET A 347 -9.34 -6.89 -0.89
N LEU A 348 -9.46 -5.68 -1.43
CA LEU A 348 -10.07 -5.45 -2.74
C LEU A 348 -9.35 -6.25 -3.85
N ALA A 349 -8.00 -6.24 -3.83
CA ALA A 349 -7.20 -7.00 -4.77
C ALA A 349 -7.47 -8.50 -4.66
N ALA A 350 -7.53 -9.03 -3.44
CA ALA A 350 -7.79 -10.45 -3.22
C ALA A 350 -9.19 -10.85 -3.70
N MET A 351 -10.21 -10.02 -3.47
CA MET A 351 -11.57 -10.25 -3.98
C MET A 351 -11.59 -10.31 -5.52
N ILE A 352 -11.00 -9.31 -6.17
CA ILE A 352 -10.97 -9.25 -7.63
C ILE A 352 -10.12 -10.38 -8.22
N LEU A 353 -8.89 -10.58 -7.73
CA LEU A 353 -7.96 -11.54 -8.32
C LEU A 353 -8.40 -12.98 -8.10
N SER A 354 -9.00 -13.32 -6.95
CA SER A 354 -9.51 -14.67 -6.72
C SER A 354 -10.66 -15.02 -7.67
N ASP A 355 -11.49 -14.06 -8.07
CA ASP A 355 -12.52 -14.28 -9.08
C ASP A 355 -11.89 -14.42 -10.48
N LEU A 356 -11.00 -13.50 -10.86
CA LEU A 356 -10.40 -13.50 -12.20
C LEU A 356 -9.58 -14.76 -12.50
N VAL A 357 -8.83 -15.28 -11.52
CA VAL A 357 -8.07 -16.54 -11.75
C VAL A 357 -8.97 -17.76 -11.84
N GLN A 358 -10.19 -17.68 -11.34
CA GLN A 358 -11.23 -18.69 -11.49
C GLN A 358 -12.13 -18.44 -12.72
N GLU A 359 -11.80 -17.46 -13.56
CA GLU A 359 -12.57 -17.06 -14.73
C GLU A 359 -14.00 -16.61 -14.40
N LYS A 360 -14.22 -16.12 -13.16
CA LYS A 360 -15.45 -15.52 -12.72
C LYS A 360 -15.49 -14.03 -13.06
N GLU A 361 -16.67 -13.53 -13.36
CA GLU A 361 -16.90 -12.08 -13.47
C GLU A 361 -16.79 -11.42 -12.10
N ASN A 362 -16.19 -10.23 -12.06
CA ASN A 362 -16.15 -9.39 -10.87
C ASN A 362 -16.53 -7.96 -11.26
N GLU A 363 -17.57 -7.42 -10.64
CA GLU A 363 -18.15 -6.11 -10.98
C GLU A 363 -17.18 -4.95 -10.86
N PHE A 364 -16.10 -5.08 -10.07
CA PHE A 364 -15.11 -4.02 -9.85
C PHE A 364 -13.85 -4.17 -10.71
N ALA A 365 -13.68 -5.26 -11.44
CA ALA A 365 -12.41 -5.56 -12.14
C ALA A 365 -12.03 -4.49 -13.16
N GLU A 366 -12.99 -3.92 -13.87
CA GLU A 366 -12.74 -2.98 -14.98
C GLU A 366 -12.14 -1.66 -14.48
N ILE A 367 -12.67 -1.07 -13.42
CA ILE A 367 -12.22 0.24 -12.90
C ILE A 367 -10.77 0.17 -12.39
N PHE A 368 -10.35 -0.98 -11.85
CA PHE A 368 -8.98 -1.18 -11.33
C PHE A 368 -8.03 -1.79 -12.35
N SER A 369 -8.49 -2.06 -13.56
CA SER A 369 -7.69 -2.70 -14.62
C SER A 369 -6.36 -1.99 -14.85
N PRO A 370 -5.23 -2.72 -14.90
CA PRO A 370 -3.94 -2.17 -15.26
C PRO A 370 -3.86 -1.62 -16.70
N SER A 371 -4.78 -2.01 -17.56
CA SER A 371 -4.88 -1.55 -18.95
C SER A 371 -5.68 -0.26 -19.14
N ARG A 372 -6.19 0.34 -18.04
CA ARG A 372 -6.90 1.62 -18.10
C ARG A 372 -6.03 2.76 -18.61
N ASN A 373 -6.65 3.84 -19.11
CA ASN A 373 -5.96 4.99 -19.69
C ASN A 373 -4.90 5.60 -18.73
N ILE A 374 -3.65 5.66 -19.20
CA ILE A 374 -2.49 6.17 -18.46
C ILE A 374 -2.21 7.67 -18.73
N VAL A 375 -2.94 8.31 -19.63
CA VAL A 375 -2.74 9.73 -19.94
C VAL A 375 -3.33 10.57 -18.81
N LYS A 376 -2.51 10.80 -17.80
CA LYS A 376 -2.84 11.57 -16.59
C LYS A 376 -1.72 12.60 -16.35
N PRO A 377 -2.00 13.73 -15.69
CA PRO A 377 -0.98 14.75 -15.42
C PRO A 377 0.28 14.21 -14.71
N GLN A 378 0.11 13.25 -13.83
CA GLN A 378 1.22 12.60 -13.11
C GLN A 378 2.20 11.86 -14.05
N LEU A 379 1.75 11.39 -15.21
CA LEU A 379 2.62 10.75 -16.20
C LEU A 379 3.71 11.72 -16.70
N ALA A 380 3.34 12.96 -16.99
CA ALA A 380 4.30 14.00 -17.40
C ALA A 380 5.35 14.26 -16.32
N VAL A 381 4.93 14.29 -15.04
CA VAL A 381 5.85 14.43 -13.90
C VAL A 381 6.80 13.24 -13.82
N ASN A 382 6.31 12.02 -13.99
CA ASN A 382 7.14 10.81 -13.94
C ASN A 382 8.17 10.78 -15.08
N ILE A 383 7.76 11.14 -16.30
CA ILE A 383 8.66 11.23 -17.47
C ILE A 383 9.74 12.29 -17.22
N PHE A 384 9.35 13.48 -16.73
CA PHE A 384 10.30 14.56 -16.42
C PHE A 384 11.34 14.14 -15.38
N GLU A 385 10.93 13.48 -14.29
CA GLU A 385 11.85 12.98 -13.27
C GLU A 385 12.78 11.88 -13.79
N ALA A 386 12.29 11.00 -14.65
CA ALA A 386 13.10 9.98 -15.30
C ALA A 386 14.15 10.62 -16.24
N MET A 387 13.75 11.55 -17.09
CA MET A 387 14.66 12.29 -17.98
C MET A 387 15.74 13.05 -17.18
N ARG A 388 15.33 13.79 -16.15
CA ARG A 388 16.28 14.49 -15.26
C ARG A 388 17.27 13.54 -14.62
N GLY A 389 16.81 12.39 -14.10
CA GLY A 389 17.66 11.38 -13.47
C GLY A 389 18.67 10.75 -14.42
N ILE A 390 18.33 10.57 -15.69
CA ILE A 390 19.22 9.99 -16.72
C ILE A 390 20.24 11.01 -17.21
N LEU A 391 19.84 12.27 -17.40
CA LEU A 391 20.68 13.33 -18.00
C LEU A 391 21.75 13.90 -17.06
N ILE A 392 21.70 13.66 -15.75
CA ILE A 392 22.74 14.13 -14.81
C ILE A 392 24.11 13.52 -15.17
N PRO A 393 25.21 14.33 -15.15
CA PRO A 393 26.53 13.92 -15.63
C PRO A 393 27.11 12.67 -14.97
N LYS A 394 28.07 12.03 -15.67
CA LYS A 394 28.83 10.86 -15.20
C LYS A 394 29.61 11.18 -13.92
N GLY A 395 29.60 10.28 -12.95
CA GLY A 395 30.30 10.41 -11.66
C GLY A 395 29.44 10.14 -10.43
N SER A 396 28.09 10.22 -10.54
CA SER A 396 27.14 9.88 -9.49
C SER A 396 26.84 8.37 -9.45
N ARG A 397 26.43 7.83 -8.29
CA ARG A 397 25.91 6.45 -8.21
C ARG A 397 24.63 6.32 -9.06
N ARG A 398 24.52 5.21 -9.77
CA ARG A 398 23.41 4.91 -10.70
C ARG A 398 22.57 3.75 -10.21
N CYS A 399 21.26 3.92 -10.28
CA CYS A 399 20.28 2.88 -9.97
C CYS A 399 20.41 1.71 -10.95
N THR A 400 20.43 0.48 -10.44
CA THR A 400 20.55 -0.73 -11.26
C THR A 400 19.25 -1.09 -12.01
N HIS A 401 18.13 -0.40 -11.71
CA HIS A 401 16.87 -0.56 -12.46
C HIS A 401 16.98 0.01 -13.90
N MET A 402 17.12 1.33 -14.03
CA MET A 402 17.12 2.01 -15.34
C MET A 402 18.21 3.11 -15.46
N GLY A 403 19.23 3.06 -14.64
CA GLY A 403 20.39 3.97 -14.73
C GLY A 403 20.16 5.41 -14.23
N CYS A 404 19.06 5.71 -13.55
CA CYS A 404 18.81 7.02 -12.96
C CYS A 404 19.82 7.33 -11.85
N THR A 405 20.19 8.60 -11.70
CA THR A 405 21.09 9.07 -10.62
C THR A 405 20.43 8.92 -9.26
N LEU A 406 21.15 8.33 -8.32
CA LEU A 406 20.73 8.17 -6.93
C LEU A 406 21.02 9.44 -6.12
N GLN A 407 20.17 9.70 -5.14
CA GLN A 407 20.34 10.72 -4.12
C GLN A 407 20.67 10.05 -2.78
N TRP A 408 21.58 10.65 -2.01
CA TRP A 408 21.87 10.17 -0.67
C TRP A 408 20.91 10.81 0.32
N ASN A 409 20.16 9.99 1.04
CA ASN A 409 19.32 10.44 2.16
C ASN A 409 20.12 10.27 3.46
N ARG A 410 20.56 11.39 4.05
CA ARG A 410 21.38 11.38 5.27
C ARG A 410 20.60 10.87 6.48
N GLY A 411 19.34 11.22 6.60
CA GLY A 411 18.50 10.82 7.73
C GLY A 411 18.25 9.32 7.77
N ASP A 412 18.05 8.70 6.60
CA ASP A 412 17.80 7.25 6.48
C ASP A 412 19.07 6.42 6.27
N GLY A 413 20.22 7.06 5.97
CA GLY A 413 21.48 6.37 5.62
C GLY A 413 21.35 5.54 4.32
N THR A 414 20.61 6.02 3.33
CA THR A 414 20.28 5.24 2.12
C THR A 414 20.51 6.00 0.82
N TRP A 415 20.86 5.27 -0.23
CA TRP A 415 20.84 5.75 -1.61
C TRP A 415 19.45 5.56 -2.19
N GLU A 416 18.82 6.61 -2.69
CA GLU A 416 17.44 6.62 -3.15
C GLU A 416 17.30 7.05 -4.61
N CYS A 417 16.45 6.35 -5.36
CA CYS A 417 16.16 6.67 -6.76
C CYS A 417 14.92 7.56 -6.87
N PRO A 418 15.01 8.84 -7.29
CA PRO A 418 13.85 9.73 -7.40
C PRO A 418 12.92 9.36 -8.57
N CYS A 419 13.36 8.50 -9.51
CA CYS A 419 12.56 8.09 -10.65
C CYS A 419 11.46 7.11 -10.22
N HIS A 420 11.86 5.94 -9.68
CA HIS A 420 10.92 4.85 -9.37
C HIS A 420 10.99 4.37 -7.92
N GLY A 421 11.92 4.90 -7.10
CA GLY A 421 11.95 4.63 -5.67
C GLY A 421 12.84 3.48 -5.21
N SER A 422 13.70 2.88 -6.06
CA SER A 422 14.67 1.88 -5.58
C SER A 422 15.55 2.47 -4.48
N ARG A 423 15.78 1.72 -3.41
CA ARG A 423 16.61 2.12 -2.27
C ARG A 423 17.72 1.11 -2.04
N PHE A 424 18.86 1.60 -1.60
CA PHE A 424 20.04 0.81 -1.31
C PHE A 424 20.66 1.32 -0.01
N ASP A 425 21.27 0.46 0.75
CA ASP A 425 22.04 0.84 1.92
C ASP A 425 23.37 1.55 1.54
N GLU A 426 24.15 1.93 2.51
CA GLU A 426 25.46 2.57 2.30
C GLU A 426 26.45 1.69 1.55
N CYS A 427 26.36 0.36 1.73
CA CYS A 427 27.17 -0.65 1.05
C CYS A 427 26.68 -0.95 -0.38
N GLY A 428 25.50 -0.46 -0.74
CA GLY A 428 24.87 -0.67 -2.04
C GLY A 428 24.03 -1.95 -2.13
N GLU A 429 23.71 -2.59 -1.01
CA GLU A 429 22.77 -3.70 -0.99
C GLU A 429 21.33 -3.17 -1.20
N LEU A 430 20.53 -3.94 -1.92
CA LEU A 430 19.18 -3.54 -2.27
C LEU A 430 18.23 -3.66 -1.07
N LEU A 431 17.59 -2.54 -0.71
CA LEU A 431 16.55 -2.46 0.33
C LEU A 431 15.14 -2.54 -0.26
N ASP A 432 14.86 -1.70 -1.28
CA ASP A 432 13.54 -1.62 -1.90
C ASP A 432 13.64 -1.65 -3.44
N ASN A 433 12.74 -2.43 -4.06
CA ASN A 433 12.57 -2.50 -5.51
C ASN A 433 12.04 -1.16 -6.10
N PRO A 434 12.00 -0.95 -7.45
CA PRO A 434 12.04 -1.95 -8.52
C PRO A 434 13.41 -2.44 -8.97
N ALA A 435 14.53 -1.94 -8.48
CA ALA A 435 15.81 -2.57 -8.78
C ALA A 435 15.81 -4.03 -8.27
N GLU A 436 16.52 -4.90 -8.99
CA GLU A 436 16.62 -6.33 -8.65
C GLU A 436 18.03 -6.68 -8.15
N ASN A 437 19.01 -5.85 -8.47
CA ASN A 437 20.41 -6.08 -8.18
C ASN A 437 20.98 -4.99 -7.28
N ARG A 438 21.97 -5.35 -6.45
CA ARG A 438 22.79 -4.43 -5.68
C ARG A 438 23.52 -3.41 -6.58
N LEU A 439 23.99 -2.31 -6.01
CA LEU A 439 24.82 -1.35 -6.72
C LEU A 439 26.16 -1.99 -7.10
N ARG A 440 26.66 -1.66 -8.28
CA ARG A 440 28.01 -2.07 -8.70
C ARG A 440 29.04 -1.40 -7.80
N LYS A 441 30.02 -2.15 -7.31
CA LYS A 441 31.19 -1.58 -6.64
C LYS A 441 31.87 -0.62 -7.61
N LYS A 442 32.22 0.57 -7.13
CA LYS A 442 33.06 1.51 -7.90
C LYS A 442 34.47 1.00 -7.98
#